data_6e3732ecf70c1b29ff46e8ca6859e9e2
#
_entry.id   6e3732ecf70c1b29ff46e8ca6859e9e2
#
_cell.length_a   1.000
_cell.length_b   1.000
_cell.length_c   1.000
_cell.angle_alpha   90.00
_cell.angle_beta   90.00
_cell.angle_gamma   90.00
#
_symmetry.space_group_name_H-M   'P 1'
#
loop_
_entity.id
_entity.type
_entity.pdbx_description
1 polymer ?
#
loop_
_entity_poly.entity_id
_entity_poly.type
_entity_poly.pdbx_seq_one_letter_code
_entity_poly.pdbx_strand_id
1 'polypeptide(L)'
;MMLHLVLRLASPLIAFGGETIDNQGVIRDFPALSMLTGLIANALGWDRGQDMLHNRLQQRLRMGTVLEPMALRGGAAEAQRLVDFQTAELGAADKGWTTWGQPEERRGGAGSYAGPHLRYRHYHAELTAWVALHLAPSDEFPTLKDIAAALDQPARPLFIGRKPCLPTGRLVAGWQEAEHVLGALQAWTQRLPAHGTGWRAQWPDGQGSLSADRRSDLCDERNWTSGLHGGWRSVREGLLPAREAA
;
A
#
# COMPACT_ATOMS: atom_id res chain seq x y z
N MET A 1 -5.99 -14.25 21.62
CA MET A 1 -6.19 -14.33 20.17
C MET A 1 -6.92 -13.06 19.73
N MET A 2 -6.48 -12.42 18.65
CA MET A 2 -7.09 -11.22 18.07
C MET A 2 -7.54 -11.54 16.65
N LEU A 3 -8.67 -10.96 16.23
CA LEU A 3 -9.16 -11.10 14.85
C LEU A 3 -8.39 -10.17 13.93
N HIS A 4 -7.93 -10.69 12.82
CA HIS A 4 -7.27 -9.96 11.75
C HIS A 4 -8.11 -10.05 10.47
N LEU A 5 -8.22 -8.94 9.76
CA LEU A 5 -8.75 -8.90 8.40
C LEU A 5 -7.60 -9.13 7.43
N VAL A 6 -7.78 -10.07 6.49
CA VAL A 6 -6.78 -10.31 5.46
C VAL A 6 -7.28 -9.76 4.14
N LEU A 7 -6.45 -8.91 3.54
CA LEU A 7 -6.69 -8.32 2.23
C LEU A 7 -5.79 -8.98 1.18
N ARG A 8 -6.32 -9.10 -0.04
CA ARG A 8 -5.58 -9.46 -1.24
C ARG A 8 -5.45 -8.23 -2.14
N LEU A 9 -4.26 -7.70 -2.24
CA LEU A 9 -3.93 -6.60 -3.14
C LEU A 9 -3.32 -7.18 -4.41
N ALA A 10 -4.11 -7.32 -5.45
CA ALA A 10 -3.69 -7.86 -6.74
C ALA A 10 -4.16 -6.98 -7.87
N SER A 11 -3.27 -6.66 -8.78
CA SER A 11 -3.54 -5.85 -9.97
C SER A 11 -2.44 -6.10 -11.02
N PRO A 12 -2.72 -5.94 -12.32
CA PRO A 12 -1.67 -5.98 -13.35
C PRO A 12 -0.56 -4.97 -13.11
N LEU A 13 -0.91 -3.81 -12.55
CA LEU A 13 0.05 -2.79 -12.12
C LEU A 13 -0.28 -2.35 -10.69
N ILE A 14 0.71 -2.35 -9.81
CA ILE A 14 0.61 -1.89 -8.42
C ILE A 14 1.65 -0.82 -8.16
N ALA A 15 1.29 0.24 -7.44
CA ALA A 15 2.21 1.28 -7.05
C ALA A 15 2.13 1.53 -5.53
N PHE A 16 2.93 0.80 -4.77
CA PHE A 16 3.16 1.15 -3.36
C PHE A 16 4.04 2.41 -3.32
N GLY A 17 3.41 3.56 -3.16
CA GLY A 17 4.08 4.85 -3.30
C GLY A 17 5.25 5.03 -2.33
N GLY A 18 6.37 5.46 -2.88
CA GLY A 18 7.53 5.95 -2.15
C GLY A 18 7.61 7.48 -2.20
N GLU A 19 8.67 8.03 -1.66
CA GLU A 19 8.98 9.45 -1.72
C GLU A 19 9.27 9.83 -3.18
N THR A 20 8.48 10.75 -3.72
CA THR A 20 8.69 11.26 -5.07
C THR A 20 9.80 12.31 -5.04
N ILE A 21 10.86 12.06 -5.79
CA ILE A 21 11.97 12.99 -5.94
C ILE A 21 11.93 13.49 -7.38
N ASP A 22 11.70 14.79 -7.54
CA ASP A 22 11.64 15.47 -8.84
C ASP A 22 10.63 14.79 -9.80
N ASN A 23 11.08 14.29 -10.93
CA ASN A 23 10.23 13.62 -11.92
C ASN A 23 10.10 12.11 -11.74
N GLN A 24 10.78 11.53 -10.72
CA GLN A 24 10.80 10.11 -10.42
C GLN A 24 9.69 9.73 -9.44
N GLY A 25 8.70 9.00 -9.90
CA GLY A 25 7.65 8.43 -9.06
C GLY A 25 8.01 7.01 -8.63
N VAL A 26 8.92 6.87 -7.69
CA VAL A 26 9.41 5.60 -7.15
C VAL A 26 8.32 4.82 -6.40
N ILE A 27 8.57 3.54 -6.15
CA ILE A 27 7.70 2.66 -5.39
C ILE A 27 8.49 1.93 -4.31
N ARG A 28 7.79 1.57 -3.23
CA ARG A 28 8.28 0.69 -2.16
C ARG A 28 7.99 -0.77 -2.53
N ASP A 29 8.72 -1.70 -1.92
CA ASP A 29 8.44 -3.13 -2.12
C ASP A 29 7.15 -3.57 -1.44
N PHE A 30 6.83 -2.98 -0.29
CA PHE A 30 5.64 -3.27 0.50
C PHE A 30 4.70 -2.06 0.58
N PRO A 31 3.39 -2.28 0.80
CA PRO A 31 2.43 -1.19 0.96
C PRO A 31 2.75 -0.34 2.19
N ALA A 32 2.70 0.98 2.02
CA ALA A 32 2.85 1.92 3.11
C ALA A 32 1.61 1.94 4.01
N LEU A 33 1.78 2.24 5.30
CA LEU A 33 0.68 2.41 6.24
C LEU A 33 -0.28 3.51 5.78
N SER A 34 0.25 4.63 5.30
CA SER A 34 -0.54 5.73 4.73
C SER A 34 -1.33 5.33 3.48
N MET A 35 -0.80 4.42 2.65
CA MET A 35 -1.53 3.92 1.47
C MET A 35 -2.76 3.11 1.89
N LEU A 36 -2.62 2.19 2.86
CA LEU A 36 -3.76 1.41 3.36
C LEU A 36 -4.78 2.29 4.09
N THR A 37 -4.32 3.25 4.89
CA THR A 37 -5.19 4.24 5.52
C THR A 37 -6.01 4.99 4.47
N GLY A 38 -5.37 5.47 3.41
CA GLY A 38 -6.05 6.17 2.33
C GLY A 38 -7.00 5.27 1.52
N LEU A 39 -6.65 4.02 1.28
CA LEU A 39 -7.51 3.04 0.61
C LEU A 39 -8.79 2.78 1.41
N ILE A 40 -8.65 2.54 2.71
CA ILE A 40 -9.77 2.30 3.64
C ILE A 40 -10.64 3.57 3.76
N ALA A 41 -10.03 4.72 3.95
CA ALA A 41 -10.73 6.01 4.03
C ALA A 41 -11.52 6.31 2.74
N ASN A 42 -10.95 6.01 1.56
CA ASN A 42 -11.64 6.16 0.28
C ASN A 42 -12.84 5.20 0.18
N ALA A 43 -12.70 3.96 0.65
CA ALA A 43 -13.80 2.99 0.71
C ALA A 43 -14.94 3.48 1.63
N LEU A 44 -14.60 4.04 2.80
CA LEU A 44 -15.54 4.62 3.77
C LEU A 44 -16.17 5.94 3.30
N GLY A 45 -15.70 6.51 2.18
CA GLY A 45 -16.23 7.76 1.65
C GLY A 45 -15.69 9.03 2.33
N TRP A 46 -14.62 8.92 3.11
CA TRP A 46 -14.05 10.08 3.80
C TRP A 46 -13.37 11.05 2.83
N ASP A 47 -13.62 12.33 3.03
CA ASP A 47 -12.99 13.40 2.29
C ASP A 47 -11.64 13.82 2.91
N ARG A 48 -10.83 14.50 2.14
CA ARG A 48 -9.50 14.98 2.61
C ARG A 48 -9.58 15.93 3.81
N GLY A 49 -10.70 16.64 3.98
CA GLY A 49 -10.94 17.53 5.12
C GLY A 49 -11.24 16.79 6.43
N GLN A 50 -11.47 15.48 6.38
CA GLN A 50 -11.68 14.63 7.57
C GLN A 50 -10.35 14.07 8.10
N ASP A 51 -9.36 14.92 8.20
CA ASP A 51 -7.98 14.60 8.57
C ASP A 51 -7.85 13.92 9.93
N MET A 52 -8.67 14.30 10.91
CA MET A 52 -8.70 13.67 12.22
C MET A 52 -9.11 12.20 12.15
N LEU A 53 -10.08 11.85 11.30
CA LEU A 53 -10.48 10.45 11.11
C LEU A 53 -9.37 9.62 10.46
N HIS A 54 -8.70 10.19 9.46
CA HIS A 54 -7.54 9.54 8.82
C HIS A 54 -6.39 9.34 9.81
N ASN A 55 -6.02 10.37 10.57
CA ASN A 55 -4.97 10.29 11.58
C ASN A 55 -5.32 9.24 12.64
N ARG A 56 -6.56 9.21 13.10
CA ARG A 56 -7.00 8.24 14.10
C ARG A 56 -6.99 6.81 13.57
N LEU A 57 -7.47 6.58 12.36
CA LEU A 57 -7.41 5.27 11.72
C LEU A 57 -5.95 4.79 11.58
N GLN A 58 -5.07 5.65 11.09
CA GLN A 58 -3.65 5.32 10.90
C GLN A 58 -2.98 4.94 12.23
N GLN A 59 -3.25 5.68 13.31
CA GLN A 59 -2.72 5.39 14.65
C GLN A 59 -3.14 4.02 15.19
N ARG A 60 -4.36 3.58 14.84
CA ARG A 60 -4.92 2.29 15.27
C ARG A 60 -4.48 1.12 14.42
N LEU A 61 -4.12 1.38 13.16
CA LEU A 61 -3.87 0.34 12.18
C LEU A 61 -2.53 -0.36 12.47
N ARG A 62 -2.58 -1.68 12.62
CA ARG A 62 -1.42 -2.57 12.69
C ARG A 62 -1.47 -3.50 11.51
N MET A 63 -0.41 -3.59 10.75
CA MET A 63 -0.38 -4.34 9.50
C MET A 63 0.94 -5.08 9.30
N GLY A 64 0.85 -6.18 8.59
CA GLY A 64 1.99 -6.87 7.99
C GLY A 64 1.59 -7.38 6.61
N THR A 65 2.56 -7.66 5.80
CA THR A 65 2.37 -8.02 4.38
C THR A 65 3.26 -9.18 4.00
N VAL A 66 2.74 -10.08 3.18
CA VAL A 66 3.53 -11.06 2.42
C VAL A 66 3.34 -10.83 0.93
N LEU A 67 4.40 -10.98 0.17
CA LEU A 67 4.37 -10.89 -1.29
C LEU A 67 4.30 -12.31 -1.85
N GLU A 68 3.36 -12.52 -2.77
CA GLU A 68 3.25 -13.80 -3.47
C GLU A 68 4.42 -13.95 -4.45
N PRO A 69 5.21 -15.04 -4.35
CA PRO A 69 6.27 -15.28 -5.29
C PRO A 69 5.68 -15.48 -6.69
N MET A 70 6.26 -14.81 -7.68
CA MET A 70 5.81 -14.95 -9.06
C MET A 70 6.40 -16.24 -9.64
N ALA A 71 5.54 -17.11 -10.19
CA ALA A 71 5.96 -18.29 -10.90
C ALA A 71 6.49 -17.88 -12.28
N LEU A 72 7.80 -17.73 -12.43
CA LEU A 72 8.44 -17.60 -13.73
C LEU A 72 8.93 -18.96 -14.24
N ARG A 73 9.00 -19.12 -15.56
CA ARG A 73 9.68 -20.26 -16.17
C ARG A 73 11.15 -20.22 -15.76
N GLY A 74 11.54 -21.10 -14.81
CA GLY A 74 12.91 -21.19 -14.33
C GLY A 74 13.16 -20.85 -12.87
N GLY A 75 12.11 -20.57 -12.09
CA GLY A 75 12.23 -20.31 -10.64
C GLY A 75 11.25 -19.24 -10.14
N ALA A 76 11.15 -19.08 -8.82
CA ALA A 76 10.41 -17.98 -8.24
C ALA A 76 11.16 -16.67 -8.42
N ALA A 77 10.51 -15.66 -8.96
CA ALA A 77 11.08 -14.33 -9.14
C ALA A 77 10.33 -13.31 -8.27
N GLU A 78 11.03 -12.26 -7.90
CA GLU A 78 10.40 -11.05 -7.37
C GLU A 78 9.48 -10.43 -8.44
N ALA A 79 8.46 -9.69 -7.99
CA ALA A 79 7.58 -8.96 -8.89
C ALA A 79 8.39 -8.09 -9.86
N GLN A 80 8.08 -8.21 -11.13
CA GLN A 80 8.77 -7.44 -12.17
C GLN A 80 8.47 -5.96 -11.98
N ARG A 81 9.50 -5.12 -12.05
CA ARG A 81 9.35 -3.66 -12.03
C ARG A 81 9.20 -3.13 -13.44
N LEU A 82 8.20 -2.29 -13.63
CA LEU A 82 7.95 -1.57 -14.88
C LEU A 82 8.13 -0.08 -14.63
N VAL A 83 8.79 0.60 -15.56
CA VAL A 83 8.90 2.07 -15.57
C VAL A 83 8.12 2.60 -16.76
N ASP A 84 7.09 3.36 -16.48
CA ASP A 84 6.29 4.06 -17.49
C ASP A 84 6.81 5.49 -17.64
N PHE A 85 7.15 5.86 -18.86
CA PHE A 85 7.60 7.20 -19.20
C PHE A 85 6.43 8.00 -19.77
N GLN A 86 6.12 9.10 -19.11
CA GLN A 86 5.00 9.97 -19.45
C GLN A 86 5.49 11.36 -19.76
N THR A 87 4.93 11.95 -20.79
CA THR A 87 5.10 13.35 -21.13
C THR A 87 3.77 14.08 -21.05
N ALA A 88 3.78 15.30 -20.56
CA ALA A 88 2.62 16.16 -20.54
C ALA A 88 3.05 17.60 -20.83
N GLU A 89 2.38 18.23 -21.77
CA GLU A 89 2.64 19.62 -22.15
C GLU A 89 1.42 20.45 -21.77
N LEU A 90 1.69 21.59 -21.12
CA LEU A 90 0.65 22.56 -20.80
C LEU A 90 0.53 23.53 -21.98
N GLY A 91 -0.66 23.66 -22.53
CA GLY A 91 -0.99 24.70 -23.49
C GLY A 91 -0.85 26.09 -22.90
N ALA A 92 -0.77 27.13 -23.71
CA ALA A 92 -0.59 28.51 -23.26
C ALA A 92 -1.72 28.98 -22.33
N ALA A 93 -2.93 28.46 -22.52
CA ALA A 93 -4.12 28.81 -21.75
C ALA A 93 -4.36 27.87 -20.53
N ASP A 94 -3.60 26.79 -20.39
CA ASP A 94 -3.79 25.85 -19.29
C ASP A 94 -3.30 26.43 -17.97
N LYS A 95 -4.06 26.15 -16.92
CA LYS A 95 -3.66 26.50 -15.56
C LYS A 95 -2.59 25.51 -15.06
N GLY A 96 -1.66 25.97 -14.25
CA GLY A 96 -0.64 25.12 -13.64
C GLY A 96 -1.25 24.00 -12.80
N TRP A 97 -0.63 22.82 -12.83
CA TRP A 97 -1.07 21.69 -11.99
C TRP A 97 -0.49 21.81 -10.59
N THR A 98 -1.36 21.76 -9.60
CA THR A 98 -0.95 21.83 -8.20
C THR A 98 -1.33 20.57 -7.43
N THR A 99 -0.58 20.26 -6.39
CA THR A 99 -0.87 19.16 -5.47
C THR A 99 -2.07 19.44 -4.57
N TRP A 100 -2.48 20.70 -4.48
CA TRP A 100 -3.59 21.18 -3.66
C TRP A 100 -4.95 21.09 -4.36
N GLY A 101 -4.97 20.64 -5.61
CA GLY A 101 -6.20 20.54 -6.40
C GLY A 101 -6.79 21.88 -6.84
N GLN A 102 -6.11 22.99 -6.53
CA GLN A 102 -6.50 24.33 -6.99
C GLN A 102 -5.61 24.73 -8.17
N PRO A 103 -6.19 25.33 -9.23
CA PRO A 103 -5.38 25.83 -10.32
C PRO A 103 -4.56 27.03 -9.86
N GLU A 104 -3.28 27.01 -10.13
CA GLU A 104 -2.40 28.17 -9.99
C GLU A 104 -2.09 28.78 -11.34
N GLU A 105 -2.10 30.11 -11.40
CA GLU A 105 -1.64 30.80 -12.59
C GLU A 105 -0.13 30.61 -12.78
N ARG A 106 0.27 30.56 -14.03
CA ARG A 106 1.71 30.46 -14.38
C ARG A 106 2.45 31.70 -13.89
N ARG A 107 3.36 31.50 -12.96
CA ARG A 107 4.28 32.54 -12.48
C ARG A 107 5.65 32.31 -13.11
N GLY A 108 6.29 33.35 -13.64
CA GLY A 108 7.63 33.26 -14.18
C GLY A 108 7.75 33.47 -15.69
N GLY A 109 6.68 33.89 -16.38
CA GLY A 109 6.68 34.23 -17.80
C GLY A 109 6.58 33.03 -18.75
N ALA A 110 6.50 33.30 -20.06
CA ALA A 110 6.23 32.29 -21.10
C ALA A 110 7.29 31.17 -21.21
N GLY A 111 8.50 31.40 -20.74
CA GLY A 111 9.57 30.38 -20.76
C GLY A 111 9.54 29.38 -19.60
N SER A 112 8.80 29.65 -18.53
CA SER A 112 8.82 28.83 -17.30
C SER A 112 8.16 27.45 -17.49
N TYR A 113 7.35 27.29 -18.53
CA TYR A 113 6.60 26.05 -18.84
C TYR A 113 6.81 25.63 -20.29
N ALA A 114 7.85 26.13 -20.95
CA ALA A 114 8.18 25.72 -22.31
C ALA A 114 8.68 24.27 -22.30
N GLY A 115 8.06 23.45 -23.14
CA GLY A 115 8.42 22.06 -23.31
C GLY A 115 7.64 21.07 -22.42
N PRO A 116 7.75 19.79 -22.71
CA PRO A 116 7.01 18.75 -22.02
C PRO A 116 7.55 18.51 -20.60
N HIS A 117 6.62 18.32 -19.66
CA HIS A 117 6.93 17.82 -18.33
C HIS A 117 7.15 16.31 -18.39
N LEU A 118 8.35 15.88 -18.06
CA LEU A 118 8.70 14.45 -18.06
C LEU A 118 8.35 13.83 -16.71
N ARG A 119 7.83 12.61 -16.72
CA ARG A 119 7.54 11.83 -15.52
C ARG A 119 7.89 10.37 -15.73
N TYR A 120 8.61 9.79 -14.79
CA TYR A 120 8.89 8.36 -14.72
C TYR A 120 8.04 7.77 -13.60
N ARG A 121 7.19 6.81 -13.94
CA ARG A 121 6.27 6.16 -13.01
C ARG A 121 6.63 4.69 -12.87
N HIS A 122 7.12 4.33 -11.69
CA HIS A 122 7.48 2.94 -11.39
C HIS A 122 6.25 2.18 -10.91
N TYR A 123 6.16 0.91 -11.31
CA TYR A 123 5.10 -0.02 -10.93
C TYR A 123 5.70 -1.39 -10.63
N HIS A 124 5.03 -2.16 -9.79
CA HIS A 124 5.14 -3.61 -9.78
C HIS A 124 4.17 -4.15 -10.83
N ALA A 125 4.64 -5.04 -11.69
CA ALA A 125 3.81 -5.75 -12.65
C ALA A 125 3.37 -7.09 -12.06
N GLU A 126 2.07 -7.38 -12.18
CA GLU A 126 1.43 -8.65 -11.78
C GLU A 126 1.70 -9.10 -10.33
N LEU A 127 1.92 -8.16 -9.43
CA LEU A 127 2.14 -8.45 -8.03
C LEU A 127 0.83 -8.81 -7.33
N THR A 128 0.86 -9.83 -6.49
CA THR A 128 -0.13 -10.10 -5.44
C THR A 128 0.53 -9.92 -4.08
N ALA A 129 -0.07 -9.09 -3.23
CA ALA A 129 0.32 -8.91 -1.85
C ALA A 129 -0.84 -9.27 -0.92
N TRP A 130 -0.55 -10.04 0.13
CA TRP A 130 -1.51 -10.37 1.17
C TRP A 130 -1.19 -9.56 2.41
N VAL A 131 -2.18 -8.82 2.89
CA VAL A 131 -2.01 -7.91 4.03
C VAL A 131 -2.91 -8.38 5.17
N ALA A 132 -2.32 -8.76 6.29
CA ALA A 132 -3.05 -8.95 7.53
C ALA A 132 -3.09 -7.64 8.29
N LEU A 133 -4.27 -7.21 8.72
CA LEU A 133 -4.44 -5.99 9.49
C LEU A 133 -5.33 -6.18 10.71
N HIS A 134 -5.02 -5.42 11.75
CA HIS A 134 -5.70 -5.37 13.03
C HIS A 134 -5.80 -3.92 13.50
N LEU A 135 -6.79 -3.63 14.35
CA LEU A 135 -7.01 -2.30 14.93
C LEU A 135 -6.81 -2.34 16.45
N ALA A 136 -6.07 -1.37 16.98
CA ALA A 136 -5.86 -1.20 18.41
C ALA A 136 -6.12 0.26 18.85
N PRO A 137 -7.23 0.55 19.55
CA PRO A 137 -8.30 -0.32 19.99
C PRO A 137 -9.18 -0.87 18.85
N SER A 138 -9.82 -2.03 19.06
CA SER A 138 -10.59 -2.75 18.04
C SER A 138 -12.07 -2.39 17.98
N ASP A 139 -12.61 -1.82 19.04
CA ASP A 139 -14.03 -1.53 19.30
C ASP A 139 -14.47 -0.11 18.90
N GLU A 140 -13.52 0.71 18.43
CA GLU A 140 -13.78 2.07 17.93
C GLU A 140 -14.11 2.05 16.44
N PHE A 141 -15.01 2.93 16.01
CA PHE A 141 -15.33 3.08 14.57
C PHE A 141 -14.16 3.75 13.80
N PRO A 142 -13.86 3.25 12.60
CA PRO A 142 -14.37 2.03 12.00
C PRO A 142 -13.79 0.78 12.69
N THR A 143 -14.62 -0.26 12.85
CA THR A 143 -14.16 -1.59 13.22
C THR A 143 -13.63 -2.36 11.99
N LEU A 144 -13.01 -3.52 12.18
CA LEU A 144 -12.60 -4.37 11.06
C LEU A 144 -13.80 -4.81 10.20
N LYS A 145 -14.98 -4.97 10.80
CA LYS A 145 -16.21 -5.32 10.06
C LYS A 145 -16.68 -4.17 9.18
N ASP A 146 -16.62 -2.94 9.70
CA ASP A 146 -16.96 -1.74 8.92
C ASP A 146 -16.00 -1.56 7.74
N ILE A 147 -14.70 -1.79 7.97
CA ILE A 147 -13.67 -1.75 6.92
C ILE A 147 -13.95 -2.81 5.85
N ALA A 148 -14.23 -4.06 6.24
CA ALA A 148 -14.53 -5.12 5.30
C ALA A 148 -15.78 -4.82 4.47
N ALA A 149 -16.85 -4.35 5.10
CA ALA A 149 -18.07 -3.94 4.41
C ALA A 149 -17.84 -2.78 3.44
N ALA A 150 -17.07 -1.76 3.86
CA ALA A 150 -16.72 -0.64 3.00
C ALA A 150 -15.84 -1.04 1.81
N LEU A 151 -14.92 -1.99 1.97
CA LEU A 151 -14.10 -2.49 0.87
C LEU A 151 -14.90 -3.35 -0.12
N ASP A 152 -15.96 -4.02 0.33
CA ASP A 152 -16.87 -4.78 -0.53
C ASP A 152 -17.91 -3.90 -1.24
N GLN A 153 -18.33 -2.81 -0.61
CA GLN A 153 -19.28 -1.82 -1.15
C GLN A 153 -18.70 -0.40 -0.99
N PRO A 154 -17.66 -0.07 -1.75
CA PRO A 154 -16.93 1.17 -1.54
C PRO A 154 -17.73 2.38 -1.99
N ALA A 155 -17.67 3.46 -1.20
CA ALA A 155 -18.29 4.74 -1.53
C ALA A 155 -17.68 5.39 -2.79
N ARG A 156 -16.43 5.02 -3.15
CA ARG A 156 -15.73 5.48 -4.35
C ARG A 156 -14.92 4.34 -4.96
N PRO A 157 -14.60 4.40 -6.28
CA PRO A 157 -13.73 3.42 -6.92
C PRO A 157 -12.40 3.25 -6.18
N LEU A 158 -11.98 1.99 -5.99
CA LEU A 158 -10.75 1.64 -5.30
C LEU A 158 -9.60 1.45 -6.27
N PHE A 159 -8.39 1.81 -5.83
CA PHE A 159 -7.15 1.60 -6.57
C PHE A 159 -5.99 1.34 -5.60
N ILE A 160 -5.03 0.53 -6.03
CA ILE A 160 -3.90 0.11 -5.20
C ILE A 160 -2.72 1.06 -5.43
N GLY A 161 -2.74 2.17 -4.69
CA GLY A 161 -1.75 3.25 -4.75
C GLY A 161 -2.08 4.32 -5.78
N ARG A 162 -1.89 4.10 -7.06
CA ARG A 162 -2.23 5.06 -8.13
C ARG A 162 -3.55 4.71 -8.79
N LYS A 163 -4.27 5.72 -9.31
CA LYS A 163 -5.58 5.55 -9.95
C LYS A 163 -5.64 4.48 -11.06
N PRO A 164 -4.62 4.28 -11.92
CA PRO A 164 -4.69 3.20 -12.91
C PRO A 164 -4.51 1.79 -12.34
N CYS A 165 -4.08 1.65 -11.08
CA CYS A 165 -3.84 0.36 -10.45
C CYS A 165 -5.15 -0.21 -9.87
N LEU A 166 -6.03 -0.66 -10.74
CA LEU A 166 -7.35 -1.19 -10.34
C LEU A 166 -7.21 -2.62 -9.82
N PRO A 167 -7.87 -2.97 -8.70
CA PRO A 167 -7.90 -4.34 -8.20
C PRO A 167 -8.46 -5.32 -9.23
N THR A 168 -7.84 -6.50 -9.37
CA THR A 168 -8.34 -7.58 -10.24
C THR A 168 -9.46 -8.40 -9.64
N GLY A 169 -9.89 -8.09 -8.42
CA GLY A 169 -10.96 -8.80 -7.74
C GLY A 169 -11.22 -8.21 -6.35
N ARG A 170 -11.99 -8.97 -5.58
CA ARG A 170 -12.35 -8.60 -4.22
C ARG A 170 -11.11 -8.41 -3.36
N LEU A 171 -11.02 -7.28 -2.64
CA LEU A 171 -9.90 -6.99 -1.75
C LEU A 171 -9.98 -7.77 -0.43
N VAL A 172 -11.17 -7.97 0.12
CA VAL A 172 -11.37 -8.75 1.35
C VAL A 172 -11.18 -10.23 1.04
N ALA A 173 -10.08 -10.81 1.51
CA ALA A 173 -9.78 -12.23 1.32
C ALA A 173 -10.41 -13.10 2.42
N GLY A 174 -10.45 -12.60 3.65
CA GLY A 174 -11.06 -13.32 4.76
C GLY A 174 -10.57 -12.85 6.12
N TRP A 175 -10.73 -13.73 7.09
CA TRP A 175 -10.45 -13.48 8.51
C TRP A 175 -9.47 -14.51 9.05
N GLN A 176 -8.60 -14.07 9.95
CA GLN A 176 -7.64 -14.93 10.62
C GLN A 176 -7.53 -14.54 12.10
N GLU A 177 -7.73 -15.49 12.99
CA GLU A 177 -7.40 -15.33 14.39
C GLU A 177 -5.93 -15.65 14.64
N ALA A 178 -5.23 -14.77 15.35
CA ALA A 178 -3.84 -14.95 15.75
C ALA A 178 -3.52 -14.07 16.96
N GLU A 179 -2.38 -14.30 17.57
CA GLU A 179 -1.89 -13.49 18.67
C GLU A 179 -1.39 -12.10 18.20
N HIS A 180 -0.80 -12.06 17.01
CA HIS A 180 -0.26 -10.85 16.40
C HIS A 180 -0.27 -10.97 14.87
N VAL A 181 0.05 -9.87 14.19
CA VAL A 181 0.01 -9.77 12.72
C VAL A 181 0.90 -10.81 12.04
N LEU A 182 2.13 -11.03 12.53
CA LEU A 182 3.01 -12.06 11.97
C LEU A 182 2.38 -13.46 12.05
N GLY A 183 1.79 -13.81 13.20
CA GLY A 183 1.09 -15.09 13.35
C GLY A 183 -0.10 -15.24 12.39
N ALA A 184 -0.82 -14.13 12.13
CA ALA A 184 -1.89 -14.13 11.14
C ALA A 184 -1.36 -14.38 9.72
N LEU A 185 -0.25 -13.75 9.33
CA LEU A 185 0.39 -13.99 8.04
C LEU A 185 0.89 -15.43 7.90
N GLN A 186 1.55 -15.97 8.93
CA GLN A 186 2.02 -17.35 8.95
C GLN A 186 0.88 -18.35 8.76
N ALA A 187 -0.20 -18.19 9.53
CA ALA A 187 -1.38 -19.06 9.41
C ALA A 187 -2.09 -18.91 8.05
N TRP A 188 -2.09 -17.70 7.49
CA TRP A 188 -2.70 -17.45 6.19
C TRP A 188 -1.93 -18.10 5.05
N THR A 189 -0.61 -17.93 5.02
CA THR A 189 0.24 -18.49 3.96
C THR A 189 0.19 -20.01 3.88
N GLN A 190 -0.10 -20.71 4.99
CA GLN A 190 -0.32 -22.16 4.99
C GLN A 190 -1.55 -22.62 4.19
N ARG A 191 -2.49 -21.72 3.90
CA ARG A 191 -3.69 -22.00 3.10
C ARG A 191 -3.48 -21.73 1.60
N LEU A 192 -2.40 -21.02 1.28
CA LEU A 192 -2.08 -20.66 -0.10
C LEU A 192 -1.28 -21.77 -0.79
N PRO A 193 -1.23 -21.79 -2.12
CA PRO A 193 -0.41 -22.73 -2.85
C PRO A 193 1.05 -22.70 -2.35
N ALA A 194 1.68 -23.87 -2.26
CA ALA A 194 3.06 -23.97 -1.84
C ALA A 194 3.99 -23.33 -2.88
N HIS A 195 4.90 -22.49 -2.40
CA HIS A 195 5.99 -21.91 -3.20
C HIS A 195 7.33 -22.34 -2.60
N GLY A 196 8.19 -22.95 -3.39
CA GLY A 196 9.45 -23.55 -2.92
C GLY A 196 10.46 -22.60 -2.28
N THR A 197 10.30 -21.28 -2.46
CA THR A 197 11.25 -20.26 -1.98
C THR A 197 10.79 -19.52 -0.73
N GLY A 198 9.61 -19.84 -0.18
CA GLY A 198 8.99 -19.09 0.91
C GLY A 198 8.40 -17.76 0.46
N TRP A 199 7.92 -16.98 1.42
CA TRP A 199 7.16 -15.76 1.19
C TRP A 199 7.94 -14.55 1.74
N ARG A 200 8.33 -13.64 0.90
CA ARG A 200 8.92 -12.37 1.35
C ARG A 200 7.90 -11.58 2.16
N ALA A 201 8.24 -11.22 3.39
CA ALA A 201 7.31 -10.62 4.34
C ALA A 201 7.87 -9.39 5.04
N GLN A 202 6.98 -8.50 5.43
CA GLN A 202 7.25 -7.36 6.30
C GLN A 202 6.19 -7.34 7.41
N TRP A 203 6.63 -7.19 8.67
CA TRP A 203 5.76 -7.14 9.85
C TRP A 203 6.27 -6.15 10.90
N PRO A 204 5.44 -5.71 11.87
CA PRO A 204 5.88 -4.83 12.95
C PRO A 204 7.00 -5.45 13.79
N ASP A 205 8.01 -4.64 14.18
CA ASP A 205 9.05 -5.09 15.10
C ASP A 205 8.44 -5.49 16.46
N GLY A 206 9.09 -6.42 17.15
CA GLY A 206 8.65 -6.95 18.45
C GLY A 206 7.53 -8.00 18.39
N GLN A 207 7.09 -8.41 17.20
CA GLN A 207 6.10 -9.48 17.03
C GLN A 207 6.74 -10.82 16.67
N GLY A 208 6.43 -11.84 17.49
CA GLY A 208 6.88 -13.22 17.26
C GLY A 208 8.39 -13.41 17.42
N SER A 209 8.81 -14.66 17.26
CA SER A 209 10.20 -15.11 17.40
C SER A 209 10.88 -15.42 16.05
N LEU A 210 10.22 -15.16 14.93
CA LEU A 210 10.79 -15.42 13.61
C LEU A 210 12.04 -14.55 13.40
N SER A 211 13.12 -15.20 12.96
CA SER A 211 14.31 -14.49 12.51
C SER A 211 13.97 -13.60 11.31
N ALA A 212 14.52 -12.41 11.30
CA ALA A 212 14.36 -11.45 10.22
C ALA A 212 15.70 -11.18 9.56
N ASP A 213 15.67 -10.93 8.25
CA ASP A 213 16.87 -10.57 7.49
C ASP A 213 17.35 -9.18 7.88
N ARG A 214 16.39 -8.27 8.13
CA ARG A 214 16.68 -6.91 8.57
C ARG A 214 15.58 -6.32 9.45
N ARG A 215 15.96 -5.34 10.26
CA ARG A 215 15.08 -4.39 10.93
C ARG A 215 15.26 -3.03 10.28
N SER A 216 14.16 -2.32 10.07
CA SER A 216 14.17 -0.98 9.46
C SER A 216 13.15 -0.09 10.15
N ASP A 217 13.46 1.20 10.23
CA ASP A 217 12.48 2.22 10.62
C ASP A 217 11.94 2.87 9.34
N LEU A 218 10.64 2.74 9.10
CA LEU A 218 9.99 3.23 7.91
C LEU A 218 9.27 4.55 8.17
N CYS A 219 9.56 5.56 7.35
CA CYS A 219 8.78 6.78 7.25
C CYS A 219 7.66 6.57 6.23
N ASP A 220 6.60 5.84 6.60
CA ASP A 220 5.50 5.49 5.70
C ASP A 220 4.11 5.91 6.23
N GLU A 221 4.11 6.68 7.29
CA GLU A 221 2.94 7.37 7.80
C GLU A 221 2.76 8.72 7.10
N ARG A 222 1.58 9.29 7.26
CA ARG A 222 1.26 10.61 6.75
C ARG A 222 0.59 11.43 7.85
N ASN A 223 1.03 12.66 8.02
CA ASN A 223 0.24 13.66 8.74
C ASN A 223 -0.87 14.15 7.81
N TRP A 224 -2.10 13.72 8.06
CA TRP A 224 -3.23 14.01 7.18
C TRP A 224 -3.68 15.46 7.24
N THR A 225 -3.35 16.17 8.31
CA THR A 225 -3.64 17.61 8.45
C THR A 225 -2.72 18.45 7.56
N SER A 226 -1.41 18.21 7.63
CA SER A 226 -0.44 18.96 6.81
C SER A 226 -0.27 18.38 5.40
N GLY A 227 -0.67 17.12 5.19
CA GLY A 227 -0.47 16.41 3.95
C GLY A 227 0.95 15.90 3.71
N LEU A 228 1.86 16.11 4.67
CA LEU A 228 3.25 15.67 4.57
C LEU A 228 3.42 14.24 5.07
N HIS A 229 4.35 13.52 4.47
CA HIS A 229 4.80 12.24 5.02
C HIS A 229 5.67 12.49 6.25
N GLY A 230 5.42 11.75 7.31
CA GLY A 230 6.12 11.85 8.59
C GLY A 230 5.57 10.83 9.57
N GLY A 231 6.36 10.49 10.56
CA GLY A 231 6.09 9.37 11.47
C GLY A 231 6.86 8.14 11.05
N TRP A 232 7.42 7.46 12.05
CA TRP A 232 8.29 6.32 11.85
C TRP A 232 7.72 5.11 12.58
N ARG A 233 7.71 3.98 11.92
CA ARG A 233 7.40 2.70 12.54
C ARG A 233 8.51 1.68 12.28
N SER A 234 8.89 0.95 13.33
CA SER A 234 9.88 -0.12 13.22
C SER A 234 9.24 -1.37 12.65
N VAL A 235 9.86 -1.94 11.63
CA VAL A 235 9.44 -3.17 10.98
C VAL A 235 10.59 -4.16 10.86
N ARG A 236 10.21 -5.41 10.68
CA ARG A 236 11.10 -6.50 10.28
C ARG A 236 10.75 -6.98 8.89
N GLU A 237 11.75 -7.36 8.13
CA GLU A 237 11.61 -8.02 6.84
C GLU A 237 12.37 -9.33 6.86
N GLY A 238 11.80 -10.35 6.22
CA GLY A 238 12.39 -11.66 6.12
C GLY A 238 11.53 -12.60 5.29
N LEU A 239 11.87 -13.88 5.32
CA LEU A 239 11.15 -14.93 4.62
C LEU A 239 10.27 -15.71 5.61
N LEU A 240 8.98 -15.79 5.33
CA LEU A 240 8.13 -16.81 5.95
C LEU A 240 8.38 -18.15 5.27
N PRO A 241 8.52 -19.24 6.06
CA PRO A 241 8.78 -20.55 5.47
C PRO A 241 7.65 -20.94 4.52
N ALA A 242 8.02 -21.58 3.42
CA ALA A 242 7.08 -22.23 2.55
C ALA A 242 6.36 -23.36 3.31
N ARG A 243 5.14 -23.68 2.89
CA ARG A 243 4.48 -24.92 3.32
C ARG A 243 5.33 -26.08 2.83
N GLU A 244 5.67 -27.01 3.73
CA GLU A 244 6.28 -28.26 3.32
C GLU A 244 5.35 -28.98 2.35
N ALA A 245 5.92 -29.41 1.21
CA ALA A 245 5.18 -30.22 0.26
C ALA A 245 4.88 -31.57 0.94
N ALA A 246 3.63 -31.91 1.09
CA ALA A 246 3.18 -33.18 1.64
C ALA A 246 3.43 -34.31 0.62
#